data_e4584714d8c4081ef40db346ea2b0a88
#
_entry.id   e4584714d8c4081ef40db346ea2b0a88
#
_cell.length_a   1.000
_cell.length_b   1.000
_cell.length_c   1.000
_cell.angle_alpha   90.00
_cell.angle_beta   90.00
_cell.angle_gamma   90.00
#
_symmetry.space_group_name_H-M   'P 1'
#
loop_
_entity.id
_entity.type
_entity.pdbx_description
1 polymer ?
#
loop_
_entity_poly.entity_id
_entity_poly.type
_entity_poly.pdbx_seq_one_letter_code
_entity_poly.pdbx_strand_id
1 'polypeptide(L)'
;MHAGNAGDVWKHFLLLEAADCLLTPDSSLVYAESHVGRPEYSLKAACDWEGGIGKIWPVLPSLLNFSYFNILNELNPRGLMRYPGSVRLVWELAKRKMSTLEIDVWDIDPDVAAAWSGYPETTPLSFHLGDGFSGVMSLLNEAIPGLLLIDPPFLDPEEVNAAEELFDRARELGWTVLCWHMVGKIDMMDTNGREFPPESCFHEPFHESFHESFHEFSIQFSQIGLDYCGAKGCAVAVNSPNGNIEHRLEGRIEEFLKIISEI
;
A
#
# COMPACT_ATOMS: atom_id res chain seq x y z
N MET A 1 6.12 8.63 13.53
CA MET A 1 5.24 8.72 12.35
C MET A 1 6.00 8.10 11.20
N HIS A 2 5.50 7.00 10.64
CA HIS A 2 6.23 6.17 9.68
C HIS A 2 5.80 6.40 8.21
N ALA A 3 4.84 7.29 7.95
CA ALA A 3 4.29 7.53 6.61
C ALA A 3 5.31 8.15 5.64
N GLY A 4 5.29 7.69 4.39
CA GLY A 4 6.19 8.14 3.33
C GLY A 4 7.56 7.48 3.35
N ASN A 5 7.75 6.42 4.14
CA ASN A 5 8.97 5.63 4.18
C ASN A 5 9.19 4.85 2.86
N ALA A 6 10.31 4.14 2.76
CA ALA A 6 10.66 3.39 1.54
C ALA A 6 9.63 2.27 1.20
N GLY A 7 9.07 1.61 2.23
CA GLY A 7 7.99 0.61 2.05
C GLY A 7 6.72 1.23 1.48
N ASP A 8 6.31 2.40 2.00
CA ASP A 8 5.16 3.14 1.47
C ASP A 8 5.36 3.57 0.01
N VAL A 9 6.56 3.99 -0.37
CA VAL A 9 6.85 4.35 -1.76
C VAL A 9 6.60 3.16 -2.68
N TRP A 10 7.10 1.97 -2.32
CA TRP A 10 6.93 0.76 -3.13
C TRP A 10 5.48 0.28 -3.15
N LYS A 11 4.86 0.17 -1.98
CA LYS A 11 3.46 -0.24 -1.83
C LYS A 11 2.50 0.64 -2.63
N HIS A 12 2.58 1.96 -2.44
CA HIS A 12 1.69 2.89 -3.11
C HIS A 12 1.96 3.02 -4.61
N PHE A 13 3.21 2.86 -5.05
CA PHE A 13 3.52 2.76 -6.47
C PHE A 13 2.77 1.57 -7.10
N LEU A 14 2.90 0.37 -6.55
CA LEU A 14 2.23 -0.82 -7.08
C LEU A 14 0.71 -0.72 -6.95
N LEU A 15 0.19 -0.23 -5.83
CA LEU A 15 -1.24 -0.02 -5.63
C LEU A 15 -1.84 0.89 -6.71
N LEU A 16 -1.19 2.02 -7.02
CA LEU A 16 -1.73 2.97 -7.98
C LEU A 16 -1.63 2.47 -9.42
N GLU A 17 -0.57 1.74 -9.76
CA GLU A 17 -0.46 1.11 -11.08
C GLU A 17 -1.49 -0.02 -11.26
N ALA A 18 -1.80 -0.80 -10.20
CA ALA A 18 -2.87 -1.78 -10.22
C ALA A 18 -4.26 -1.12 -10.33
N ALA A 19 -4.53 -0.10 -9.51
CA ALA A 19 -5.78 0.66 -9.57
C ALA A 19 -6.00 1.33 -10.93
N ASP A 20 -4.93 1.84 -11.57
CA ASP A 20 -4.97 2.44 -12.92
C ASP A 20 -5.48 1.47 -13.99
N CYS A 21 -5.22 0.17 -13.83
CA CYS A 21 -5.71 -0.86 -14.72
C CYS A 21 -7.22 -1.11 -14.54
N LEU A 22 -7.72 -1.01 -13.31
CA LEU A 22 -9.10 -1.33 -12.97
C LEU A 22 -10.05 -0.15 -13.20
N LEU A 23 -9.56 1.07 -13.01
CA LEU A 23 -10.32 2.30 -13.14
C LEU A 23 -10.43 2.72 -14.61
N THR A 24 -11.62 2.62 -15.17
CA THR A 24 -11.93 3.07 -16.53
C THR A 24 -13.05 4.12 -16.50
N PRO A 25 -13.13 5.02 -17.48
CA PRO A 25 -14.22 6.01 -17.52
C PRO A 25 -15.59 5.35 -17.42
N ASP A 26 -16.47 5.96 -16.64
CA ASP A 26 -17.86 5.52 -16.39
C ASP A 26 -17.98 4.12 -15.74
N SER A 27 -16.87 3.55 -15.21
CA SER A 27 -16.90 2.32 -14.42
C SER A 27 -17.12 2.60 -12.94
N SER A 28 -17.51 1.55 -12.19
CA SER A 28 -17.50 1.54 -10.73
C SER A 28 -16.52 0.49 -10.23
N LEU A 29 -15.75 0.84 -9.19
CA LEU A 29 -14.81 -0.06 -8.52
C LEU A 29 -15.08 -0.05 -7.02
N VAL A 30 -15.18 -1.23 -6.42
CA VAL A 30 -15.12 -1.40 -4.96
C VAL A 30 -13.66 -1.43 -4.55
N TYR A 31 -13.30 -0.61 -3.57
CA TYR A 31 -11.97 -0.56 -2.98
C TYR A 31 -12.04 -0.82 -1.48
N ALA A 32 -11.27 -1.77 -0.99
CA ALA A 32 -11.25 -2.14 0.42
C ALA A 32 -9.83 -2.13 0.99
N GLU A 33 -9.70 -1.78 2.29
CA GLU A 33 -8.45 -1.92 3.05
C GLU A 33 -8.69 -2.48 4.44
N SER A 34 -7.85 -3.40 4.85
CA SER A 34 -7.91 -3.99 6.21
C SER A 34 -7.32 -3.07 7.29
N HIS A 35 -6.33 -2.21 6.95
CA HIS A 35 -5.61 -1.34 7.88
C HIS A 35 -5.33 0.01 7.21
N VAL A 36 -6.32 0.92 7.27
CA VAL A 36 -6.30 2.10 6.38
C VAL A 36 -5.37 3.22 6.82
N GLY A 37 -5.09 3.34 8.11
CA GLY A 37 -4.35 4.48 8.63
C GLY A 37 -5.06 5.82 8.41
N ARG A 38 -4.32 6.93 8.50
CA ARG A 38 -4.89 8.28 8.36
C ARG A 38 -5.01 8.68 6.88
N PRO A 39 -5.99 9.55 6.53
CA PRO A 39 -6.14 10.04 5.16
C PRO A 39 -4.94 10.84 4.66
N GLU A 40 -4.21 11.48 5.55
CA GLU A 40 -3.06 12.34 5.23
C GLU A 40 -2.14 12.51 6.44
N TYR A 41 -0.84 12.65 6.16
CA TYR A 41 0.21 12.86 7.16
C TYR A 41 1.01 14.13 6.86
N SER A 42 1.30 14.94 7.89
CA SER A 42 2.16 16.13 7.75
C SER A 42 3.64 15.76 7.84
N LEU A 43 4.45 16.15 6.87
CA LEU A 43 5.89 15.88 6.79
C LEU A 43 6.76 17.00 7.39
N LYS A 44 6.26 17.70 8.40
CA LYS A 44 6.96 18.86 8.99
C LYS A 44 8.13 18.50 9.91
N ALA A 45 8.12 17.32 10.49
CA ALA A 45 9.19 16.84 11.37
C ALA A 45 10.04 15.81 10.63
N ALA A 46 11.34 15.78 10.90
CA ALA A 46 12.24 14.73 10.44
C ALA A 46 11.72 13.36 10.90
N CYS A 47 11.59 12.43 9.96
CA CYS A 47 11.05 11.10 10.19
C CYS A 47 11.41 10.19 9.00
N ASP A 48 10.89 8.97 8.98
CA ASP A 48 11.19 7.93 8.00
C ASP A 48 10.93 8.32 6.53
N TRP A 49 10.07 9.34 6.29
CA TRP A 49 9.83 9.85 4.95
C TRP A 49 11.09 10.42 4.27
N GLU A 50 12.09 10.88 5.05
CA GLU A 50 13.35 11.41 4.50
C GLU A 50 14.15 10.31 3.77
N GLY A 51 14.10 9.07 4.29
CA GLY A 51 14.69 7.89 3.64
C GLY A 51 13.86 7.29 2.50
N GLY A 52 12.58 7.64 2.45
CA GLY A 52 11.62 7.20 1.44
C GLY A 52 11.33 8.27 0.38
N ILE A 53 10.12 8.82 0.42
CA ILE A 53 9.65 9.78 -0.58
C ILE A 53 10.51 11.05 -0.64
N GLY A 54 11.17 11.44 0.45
CA GLY A 54 12.09 12.57 0.49
C GLY A 54 13.27 12.40 -0.45
N LYS A 55 13.79 11.19 -0.61
CA LYS A 55 14.87 10.87 -1.56
C LYS A 55 14.38 10.82 -3.01
N ILE A 56 13.13 10.41 -3.23
CA ILE A 56 12.50 10.39 -4.57
C ILE A 56 12.10 11.79 -5.02
N TRP A 57 11.76 12.69 -4.10
CA TRP A 57 11.19 13.99 -4.43
C TRP A 57 12.05 14.85 -5.38
N PRO A 58 13.38 14.93 -5.28
CA PRO A 58 14.22 15.68 -6.23
C PRO A 58 14.14 15.18 -7.67
N VAL A 59 13.88 13.89 -7.87
CA VAL A 59 13.81 13.22 -9.18
C VAL A 59 12.39 12.97 -9.66
N LEU A 60 11.40 13.39 -8.87
CA LEU A 60 9.97 13.25 -9.17
C LEU A 60 9.59 13.68 -10.60
N PRO A 61 10.13 14.78 -11.19
CA PRO A 61 9.79 15.16 -12.55
C PRO A 61 10.01 14.06 -13.61
N SER A 62 10.97 13.17 -13.40
CA SER A 62 11.24 12.03 -14.29
C SER A 62 10.27 10.87 -14.10
N LEU A 63 9.44 10.90 -13.05
CA LEU A 63 8.53 9.82 -12.65
C LEU A 63 7.06 10.16 -12.86
N LEU A 64 6.74 11.31 -13.47
CA LEU A 64 5.35 11.79 -13.60
C LEU A 64 4.49 10.96 -14.57
N ASN A 65 5.07 10.05 -15.32
CA ASN A 65 4.35 9.05 -16.12
C ASN A 65 3.73 7.91 -15.29
N PHE A 66 4.12 7.78 -14.00
CA PHE A 66 3.53 6.85 -13.07
C PHE A 66 2.41 7.51 -12.27
N SER A 67 1.28 6.81 -12.11
CA SER A 67 0.08 7.35 -11.48
C SER A 67 0.33 7.83 -10.05
N TYR A 68 1.09 7.07 -9.26
CA TYR A 68 1.44 7.44 -7.89
C TYR A 68 2.20 8.76 -7.81
N PHE A 69 3.30 8.89 -8.53
CA PHE A 69 4.15 10.09 -8.45
C PHE A 69 3.47 11.32 -9.03
N ASN A 70 2.64 11.13 -10.05
CA ASN A 70 1.86 12.21 -10.64
C ASN A 70 0.84 12.77 -9.65
N ILE A 71 0.05 11.91 -8.99
CA ILE A 71 -0.93 12.34 -7.97
C ILE A 71 -0.22 13.00 -6.79
N LEU A 72 0.88 12.42 -6.32
CA LEU A 72 1.64 12.99 -5.21
C LEU A 72 2.16 14.40 -5.53
N ASN A 73 2.62 14.63 -6.76
CA ASN A 73 3.02 15.96 -7.23
C ASN A 73 1.85 16.97 -7.21
N GLU A 74 0.69 16.56 -7.69
CA GLU A 74 -0.50 17.43 -7.69
C GLU A 74 -0.97 17.80 -6.29
N LEU A 75 -0.89 16.86 -5.35
CA LEU A 75 -1.25 17.10 -3.95
C LEU A 75 -0.22 17.96 -3.20
N ASN A 76 0.98 18.13 -3.76
CA ASN A 76 2.08 18.89 -3.17
C ASN A 76 2.62 20.02 -4.09
N PRO A 77 1.79 20.92 -4.60
CA PRO A 77 2.19 21.90 -5.63
C PRO A 77 3.22 22.95 -5.16
N ARG A 78 3.47 23.01 -3.86
CA ARG A 78 4.43 23.94 -3.23
C ARG A 78 5.65 23.23 -2.64
N GLY A 79 5.89 21.98 -3.02
CA GLY A 79 6.92 21.12 -2.45
C GLY A 79 6.34 20.09 -1.50
N LEU A 80 7.11 19.07 -1.17
CA LEU A 80 6.70 17.94 -0.35
C LEU A 80 6.42 18.37 1.09
N MET A 81 5.16 18.50 1.44
CA MET A 81 4.70 18.92 2.76
C MET A 81 3.75 17.91 3.42
N ARG A 82 3.09 17.09 2.61
CA ARG A 82 2.07 16.14 3.06
C ARG A 82 2.23 14.82 2.32
N TYR A 83 1.95 13.75 3.02
CA TYR A 83 1.90 12.42 2.44
C TYR A 83 0.46 11.89 2.52
N PRO A 84 -0.19 11.62 1.38
CA PRO A 84 -1.53 11.07 1.36
C PRO A 84 -1.51 9.59 1.73
N GLY A 85 -2.52 9.10 2.44
CA GLY A 85 -2.76 7.68 2.63
C GLY A 85 -3.24 7.02 1.33
N SER A 86 -3.21 5.69 1.31
CA SER A 86 -3.62 4.81 0.20
C SER A 86 -4.98 5.16 -0.38
N VAL A 87 -6.01 5.24 0.47
CA VAL A 87 -7.38 5.63 0.06
C VAL A 87 -7.40 6.97 -0.66
N ARG A 88 -6.69 7.97 -0.13
CA ARG A 88 -6.61 9.29 -0.76
C ARG A 88 -6.02 9.22 -2.15
N LEU A 89 -4.97 8.43 -2.31
CA LEU A 89 -4.29 8.22 -3.59
C LEU A 89 -5.23 7.56 -4.62
N VAL A 90 -5.87 6.46 -4.25
CA VAL A 90 -6.80 5.73 -5.12
C VAL A 90 -8.00 6.59 -5.49
N TRP A 91 -8.54 7.36 -4.53
CA TRP A 91 -9.67 8.27 -4.79
C TRP A 91 -9.32 9.40 -5.76
N GLU A 92 -8.14 10.02 -5.62
CA GLU A 92 -7.69 11.04 -6.58
C GLU A 92 -7.49 10.46 -7.99
N LEU A 93 -6.99 9.22 -8.08
CA LEU A 93 -6.88 8.51 -9.35
C LEU A 93 -8.25 8.23 -9.97
N ALA A 94 -9.22 7.76 -9.18
CA ALA A 94 -10.58 7.50 -9.66
C ALA A 94 -11.27 8.77 -10.19
N LYS A 95 -11.14 9.90 -9.50
CA LYS A 95 -11.64 11.20 -9.98
C LYS A 95 -11.02 11.57 -11.33
N ARG A 96 -9.72 11.41 -11.48
CA ARG A 96 -9.02 11.68 -12.74
C ARG A 96 -9.49 10.79 -13.87
N LYS A 97 -9.77 9.52 -13.57
CA LYS A 97 -10.27 8.53 -14.52
C LYS A 97 -11.77 8.68 -14.83
N MET A 98 -12.48 9.57 -14.13
CA MET A 98 -13.95 9.71 -14.18
C MET A 98 -14.66 8.37 -13.84
N SER A 99 -14.08 7.62 -12.91
CA SER A 99 -14.64 6.37 -12.40
C SER A 99 -15.35 6.63 -11.07
N THR A 100 -16.40 5.87 -10.80
CA THR A 100 -17.04 5.84 -9.48
C THR A 100 -16.27 4.88 -8.58
N LEU A 101 -16.04 5.27 -7.34
CA LEU A 101 -15.38 4.45 -6.35
C LEU A 101 -16.31 4.25 -5.15
N GLU A 102 -16.44 3.03 -4.69
CA GLU A 102 -17.06 2.66 -3.43
C GLU A 102 -15.98 2.16 -2.49
N ILE A 103 -15.87 2.75 -1.30
CA ILE A 103 -14.69 2.53 -0.43
C ILE A 103 -15.16 2.00 0.91
N ASP A 104 -14.68 0.81 1.29
CA ASP A 104 -14.88 0.20 2.60
C ASP A 104 -13.55 -0.07 3.28
N VAL A 105 -13.32 0.55 4.45
CA VAL A 105 -12.02 0.48 5.13
C VAL A 105 -12.15 0.33 6.63
N TRP A 106 -11.16 -0.33 7.22
CA TRP A 106 -11.09 -0.63 8.64
C TRP A 106 -9.83 -0.11 9.27
N ASP A 107 -9.93 0.28 10.53
CA ASP A 107 -8.82 0.51 11.42
C ASP A 107 -9.28 0.33 12.87
N ILE A 108 -8.42 -0.19 13.73
CA ILE A 108 -8.72 -0.39 15.14
C ILE A 108 -8.44 0.85 15.99
N ASP A 109 -7.65 1.81 15.46
CA ASP A 109 -7.22 3.00 16.19
C ASP A 109 -8.31 4.09 16.17
N PRO A 110 -8.85 4.51 17.34
CA PRO A 110 -9.82 5.58 17.41
C PRO A 110 -9.28 6.94 16.95
N ASP A 111 -7.96 7.17 17.00
CA ASP A 111 -7.35 8.40 16.48
C ASP A 111 -7.36 8.42 14.94
N VAL A 112 -7.30 7.26 14.31
CA VAL A 112 -7.51 7.10 12.86
C VAL A 112 -8.96 7.38 12.52
N ALA A 113 -9.91 6.80 13.27
CA ALA A 113 -11.34 7.08 13.11
C ALA A 113 -11.66 8.59 13.22
N ALA A 114 -11.08 9.26 14.22
CA ALA A 114 -11.23 10.71 14.39
C ALA A 114 -10.66 11.50 13.21
N ALA A 115 -9.56 11.06 12.61
CA ALA A 115 -8.97 11.70 11.42
C ALA A 115 -9.90 11.56 10.20
N TRP A 116 -10.55 10.41 10.02
CA TRP A 116 -11.51 10.18 8.95
C TRP A 116 -12.84 10.92 9.14
N SER A 117 -13.29 11.09 10.38
CA SER A 117 -14.53 11.85 10.66
C SER A 117 -14.47 13.33 10.26
N GLY A 118 -13.27 13.89 10.14
CA GLY A 118 -13.03 15.25 9.64
C GLY A 118 -12.78 15.33 8.12
N TYR A 119 -12.85 14.20 7.42
CA TYR A 119 -12.61 14.16 5.97
C TYR A 119 -13.87 14.60 5.18
N PRO A 120 -13.71 15.19 3.97
CA PRO A 120 -14.85 15.72 3.24
C PRO A 120 -15.97 14.71 3.01
N GLU A 121 -17.21 15.08 3.33
CA GLU A 121 -18.41 14.24 3.15
C GLU A 121 -18.65 13.75 1.70
N THR A 122 -17.95 14.35 0.74
CA THR A 122 -18.06 13.98 -0.68
C THR A 122 -17.27 12.72 -1.04
N THR A 123 -16.47 12.20 -0.12
CA THR A 123 -15.73 10.94 -0.34
C THR A 123 -16.69 9.77 -0.14
N PRO A 124 -16.83 8.86 -1.12
CA PRO A 124 -17.71 7.70 -1.00
C PRO A 124 -17.05 6.63 -0.12
N LEU A 125 -16.93 6.93 1.18
CA LEU A 125 -16.17 6.17 2.15
C LEU A 125 -17.04 5.66 3.29
N SER A 126 -17.02 4.37 3.52
CA SER A 126 -17.50 3.69 4.72
C SER A 126 -16.28 3.34 5.60
N PHE A 127 -16.08 4.10 6.68
CA PHE A 127 -15.04 3.79 7.65
C PHE A 127 -15.62 2.95 8.80
N HIS A 128 -14.96 1.87 9.13
CA HIS A 128 -15.35 0.94 10.18
C HIS A 128 -14.27 0.90 11.27
N LEU A 129 -14.62 1.32 12.50
CA LEU A 129 -13.74 1.17 13.65
C LEU A 129 -13.82 -0.27 14.17
N GLY A 130 -12.77 -1.05 13.96
CA GLY A 130 -12.73 -2.46 14.36
C GLY A 130 -11.61 -3.25 13.69
N ASP A 131 -11.61 -4.54 13.93
CA ASP A 131 -10.66 -5.47 13.33
C ASP A 131 -10.86 -5.57 11.80
N GLY A 132 -9.81 -5.21 11.06
CA GLY A 132 -9.86 -5.14 9.62
C GLY A 132 -9.87 -6.51 8.94
N PHE A 133 -9.24 -7.52 9.52
CA PHE A 133 -9.28 -8.87 8.94
C PHE A 133 -10.70 -9.43 8.94
N SER A 134 -11.37 -9.41 10.10
CA SER A 134 -12.75 -9.89 10.23
C SER A 134 -13.73 -9.03 9.42
N GLY A 135 -13.52 -7.72 9.39
CA GLY A 135 -14.36 -6.79 8.66
C GLY A 135 -14.31 -7.02 7.16
N VAL A 136 -13.13 -7.05 6.58
CA VAL A 136 -12.95 -7.34 5.15
C VAL A 136 -13.41 -8.74 4.79
N MET A 137 -13.12 -9.75 5.63
CA MET A 137 -13.60 -11.11 5.41
C MET A 137 -15.14 -11.18 5.28
N SER A 138 -15.85 -10.36 6.05
CA SER A 138 -17.32 -10.24 5.95
C SER A 138 -17.72 -9.55 4.65
N LEU A 139 -17.06 -8.45 4.28
CA LEU A 139 -17.31 -7.72 3.03
C LEU A 139 -17.13 -8.61 1.80
N LEU A 140 -16.07 -9.40 1.75
CA LEU A 140 -15.77 -10.28 0.60
C LEU A 140 -16.92 -11.24 0.24
N ASN A 141 -17.75 -11.62 1.20
CA ASN A 141 -18.87 -12.51 0.96
C ASN A 141 -20.13 -11.80 0.42
N GLU A 142 -20.18 -10.47 0.50
CA GLU A 142 -21.36 -9.67 0.18
C GLU A 142 -21.14 -8.74 -1.03
N ALA A 143 -19.92 -8.25 -1.20
CA ALA A 143 -19.60 -7.24 -2.22
C ALA A 143 -19.23 -7.86 -3.57
N ILE A 144 -19.38 -7.05 -4.61
CA ILE A 144 -18.84 -7.36 -5.94
C ILE A 144 -17.31 -7.28 -5.87
N PRO A 145 -16.58 -8.27 -6.45
CA PRO A 145 -15.13 -8.26 -6.45
C PRO A 145 -14.53 -6.95 -7.00
N GLY A 146 -13.56 -6.42 -6.28
CA GLY A 146 -12.90 -5.16 -6.58
C GLY A 146 -11.39 -5.21 -6.34
N LEU A 147 -10.85 -4.16 -5.72
CA LEU A 147 -9.45 -4.03 -5.33
C LEU A 147 -9.32 -4.04 -3.80
N LEU A 148 -8.52 -4.94 -3.27
CA LEU A 148 -8.24 -5.06 -1.84
C LEU A 148 -6.75 -4.77 -1.57
N LEU A 149 -6.47 -3.90 -0.59
CA LEU A 149 -5.15 -3.74 0.01
C LEU A 149 -5.14 -4.34 1.43
N ILE A 150 -4.19 -5.24 1.68
CA ILE A 150 -3.91 -5.82 2.98
C ILE A 150 -2.57 -5.25 3.45
N ASP A 151 -2.57 -4.41 4.48
CA ASP A 151 -1.40 -3.65 4.95
C ASP A 151 -1.30 -3.62 6.48
N PRO A 152 -1.25 -4.78 7.14
CA PRO A 152 -1.18 -4.85 8.59
C PRO A 152 0.23 -4.46 9.09
N PRO A 153 0.36 -4.09 10.36
CA PRO A 153 1.65 -3.78 10.96
C PRO A 153 2.57 -5.00 11.13
N PHE A 154 2.06 -6.22 10.99
CA PHE A 154 2.78 -7.50 11.16
C PHE A 154 3.56 -7.58 12.48
N LEU A 155 2.88 -7.29 13.58
CA LEU A 155 3.48 -7.28 14.91
C LEU A 155 3.68 -8.69 15.49
N ASP A 156 2.94 -9.67 15.00
CA ASP A 156 2.99 -11.06 15.46
C ASP A 156 2.62 -12.08 14.36
N PRO A 157 2.89 -13.38 14.59
CA PRO A 157 2.56 -14.43 13.63
C PRO A 157 1.06 -14.64 13.39
N GLU A 158 0.18 -14.20 14.30
CA GLU A 158 -1.27 -14.33 14.13
C GLU A 158 -1.76 -13.37 13.05
N GLU A 159 -1.19 -12.16 12.98
CA GLU A 159 -1.47 -11.20 11.91
C GLU A 159 -1.00 -11.71 10.54
N VAL A 160 0.14 -12.41 10.48
CA VAL A 160 0.63 -13.05 9.25
C VAL A 160 -0.38 -14.08 8.74
N ASN A 161 -0.79 -15.00 9.61
CA ASN A 161 -1.78 -16.03 9.26
C ASN A 161 -3.13 -15.41 8.82
N ALA A 162 -3.59 -14.37 9.52
CA ALA A 162 -4.83 -13.68 9.17
C ALA A 162 -4.74 -12.96 7.82
N ALA A 163 -3.59 -12.37 7.51
CA ALA A 163 -3.34 -11.74 6.21
C ALA A 163 -3.33 -12.78 5.07
N GLU A 164 -2.70 -13.94 5.30
CA GLU A 164 -2.68 -15.05 4.36
C GLU A 164 -4.10 -15.59 4.09
N GLU A 165 -4.86 -15.87 5.15
CA GLU A 165 -6.23 -16.34 5.03
C GLU A 165 -7.12 -15.35 4.26
N LEU A 166 -6.99 -14.06 4.56
CA LEU A 166 -7.72 -13.01 3.89
C LEU A 166 -7.33 -12.89 2.40
N PHE A 167 -6.02 -12.98 2.10
CA PHE A 167 -5.50 -12.94 0.74
C PHE A 167 -6.07 -14.10 -0.09
N ASP A 168 -6.00 -15.32 0.42
CA ASP A 168 -6.51 -16.51 -0.27
C ASP A 168 -8.02 -16.41 -0.50
N ARG A 169 -8.75 -15.98 0.51
CA ARG A 169 -10.20 -15.84 0.39
C ARG A 169 -10.58 -14.79 -0.65
N ALA A 170 -9.90 -13.64 -0.67
CA ALA A 170 -10.14 -12.59 -1.67
C ALA A 170 -9.86 -13.10 -3.09
N ARG A 171 -8.73 -13.80 -3.26
CA ARG A 171 -8.36 -14.44 -4.53
C ARG A 171 -9.42 -15.42 -5.03
N GLU A 172 -9.88 -16.33 -4.17
CA GLU A 172 -10.93 -17.31 -4.51
C GLU A 172 -12.23 -16.65 -4.97
N LEU A 173 -12.56 -15.50 -4.40
CA LEU A 173 -13.76 -14.73 -4.74
C LEU A 173 -13.57 -13.78 -5.93
N GLY A 174 -12.38 -13.80 -6.58
CA GLY A 174 -12.11 -13.03 -7.79
C GLY A 174 -11.75 -11.57 -7.55
N TRP A 175 -11.31 -11.20 -6.34
CA TRP A 175 -10.78 -9.87 -6.08
C TRP A 175 -9.37 -9.74 -6.66
N THR A 176 -9.02 -8.50 -7.06
CA THR A 176 -7.62 -8.12 -7.20
C THR A 176 -7.12 -7.79 -5.80
N VAL A 177 -6.09 -8.49 -5.35
CA VAL A 177 -5.59 -8.33 -3.99
C VAL A 177 -4.11 -8.01 -3.99
N LEU A 178 -3.73 -7.04 -3.17
CA LEU A 178 -2.35 -6.68 -2.86
C LEU A 178 -2.13 -6.85 -1.36
N CYS A 179 -1.07 -7.58 -0.98
CA CYS A 179 -0.67 -7.72 0.42
C CYS A 179 0.79 -7.28 0.55
N TRP A 180 1.00 -6.22 1.34
CA TRP A 180 2.34 -5.70 1.61
C TRP A 180 2.98 -6.42 2.78
N HIS A 181 4.28 -6.68 2.71
CA HIS A 181 5.06 -7.19 3.82
C HIS A 181 6.54 -6.79 3.72
N MET A 182 7.24 -6.83 4.86
CA MET A 182 8.69 -6.57 4.91
C MET A 182 9.47 -7.79 4.45
N VAL A 183 10.65 -7.57 3.85
CA VAL A 183 11.58 -8.62 3.45
C VAL A 183 12.93 -8.44 4.13
N GLY A 184 13.44 -9.50 4.74
CA GLY A 184 14.75 -9.54 5.40
C GLY A 184 14.71 -9.22 6.89
N LYS A 185 15.81 -9.53 7.61
CA LYS A 185 15.93 -9.27 9.05
C LYS A 185 15.98 -7.78 9.32
N ILE A 186 15.16 -7.34 10.27
CA ILE A 186 15.25 -6.00 10.84
C ILE A 186 16.09 -6.09 12.10
N ASP A 187 17.27 -5.46 12.08
CA ASP A 187 18.02 -5.18 13.30
C ASP A 187 17.46 -3.90 13.93
N MET A 188 16.26 -3.95 14.48
CA MET A 188 15.63 -2.78 15.11
C MET A 188 15.65 -2.89 16.62
N MET A 189 16.25 -1.86 17.24
CA MET A 189 15.87 -1.43 18.58
C MET A 189 14.78 -0.36 18.44
N ASP A 190 13.70 -0.45 19.21
CA ASP A 190 12.76 0.65 19.33
C ASP A 190 13.45 1.89 19.95
N THR A 191 12.81 3.05 19.88
CA THR A 191 13.30 4.29 20.48
C THR A 191 13.51 4.20 22.00
N ASN A 192 13.12 3.08 22.64
CA ASN A 192 13.26 2.76 24.06
C ASN A 192 14.32 1.68 24.32
N GLY A 193 15.06 1.23 23.26
CA GLY A 193 16.12 0.22 23.39
C GLY A 193 15.58 -1.21 23.61
N ARG A 194 14.32 -1.51 23.26
CA ARG A 194 13.81 -2.87 23.22
C ARG A 194 14.13 -3.48 21.87
N GLU A 195 14.80 -4.62 21.89
CA GLU A 195 14.92 -5.45 20.71
C GLU A 195 13.50 -5.94 20.33
N PHE A 196 13.08 -5.69 19.09
CA PHE A 196 11.97 -6.46 18.53
C PHE A 196 12.40 -7.92 18.51
N PRO A 197 11.51 -8.86 18.84
CA PRO A 197 11.89 -10.27 18.87
C PRO A 197 12.49 -10.65 17.52
N PRO A 198 13.73 -11.17 17.47
CA PRO A 198 14.50 -11.38 16.25
C PRO A 198 13.94 -12.46 15.33
N GLU A 199 12.84 -13.09 15.70
CA GLU A 199 12.31 -14.28 15.01
C GLU A 199 10.83 -14.16 14.61
N SER A 200 10.15 -13.04 14.90
CA SER A 200 8.70 -13.10 14.91
C SER A 200 7.94 -12.58 13.69
N CYS A 201 8.48 -11.80 12.77
CA CYS A 201 7.62 -11.24 11.73
C CYS A 201 8.20 -11.14 10.32
N PHE A 202 9.43 -11.57 10.06
CA PHE A 202 10.09 -11.26 8.80
C PHE A 202 10.92 -12.42 8.26
N HIS A 203 10.42 -13.61 8.36
CA HIS A 203 11.06 -14.80 7.82
C HIS A 203 10.28 -15.37 6.67
N GLU A 204 10.93 -15.27 5.56
CA GLU A 204 10.61 -15.98 4.34
C GLU A 204 9.35 -15.46 3.63
N PRO A 205 9.36 -15.43 2.29
CA PRO A 205 8.22 -14.92 1.54
C PRO A 205 6.96 -15.62 2.01
N PHE A 206 5.81 -15.00 1.84
CA PHE A 206 4.49 -15.63 2.02
C PHE A 206 4.60 -17.10 1.61
N HIS A 207 4.66 -18.02 2.60
CA HIS A 207 5.51 -19.20 2.45
C HIS A 207 4.80 -20.48 2.04
N GLU A 208 5.61 -21.41 1.69
CA GLU A 208 5.49 -22.88 1.39
C GLU A 208 4.09 -23.52 1.24
N SER A 209 3.05 -22.95 1.84
CA SER A 209 1.65 -23.35 1.66
C SER A 209 0.95 -22.68 0.47
N PHE A 210 1.50 -21.55 -0.03
CA PHE A 210 1.00 -20.84 -1.20
C PHE A 210 1.59 -21.43 -2.49
N HIS A 211 1.19 -22.63 -2.84
CA HIS A 211 1.61 -23.23 -4.09
C HIS A 211 1.01 -22.51 -5.31
N GLU A 212 1.89 -21.88 -6.09
CA GLU A 212 1.79 -21.67 -7.53
C GLU A 212 0.82 -20.61 -8.11
N SER A 213 0.28 -19.65 -7.35
CA SER A 213 -0.78 -18.81 -7.95
C SER A 213 -0.80 -17.32 -7.64
N PHE A 214 0.29 -16.72 -7.16
CA PHE A 214 0.42 -15.26 -7.05
C PHE A 214 1.80 -14.79 -7.47
N HIS A 215 1.92 -13.49 -7.77
CA HIS A 215 3.20 -12.85 -8.06
C HIS A 215 3.65 -12.03 -6.86
N GLU A 216 4.93 -12.15 -6.49
CA GLU A 216 5.54 -11.32 -5.47
C GLU A 216 6.50 -10.31 -6.08
N PHE A 217 6.22 -9.04 -5.87
CA PHE A 217 7.06 -7.94 -6.33
C PHE A 217 7.90 -7.39 -5.17
N SER A 218 9.12 -7.90 -5.03
CA SER A 218 10.05 -7.49 -3.98
C SER A 218 11.04 -6.43 -4.46
N ILE A 219 11.51 -5.59 -3.52
CA ILE A 219 12.54 -4.58 -3.77
C ILE A 219 13.49 -4.50 -2.59
N GLN A 220 14.79 -4.46 -2.89
CA GLN A 220 15.79 -4.04 -1.90
C GLN A 220 15.87 -2.50 -1.95
N PHE A 221 15.70 -1.83 -0.82
CA PHE A 221 15.64 -0.35 -0.79
C PHE A 221 16.91 0.30 -1.34
N SER A 222 18.07 -0.33 -1.13
CA SER A 222 19.33 0.14 -1.70
C SER A 222 19.38 0.14 -3.23
N GLN A 223 18.59 -0.71 -3.91
CA GLN A 223 18.54 -0.75 -5.38
C GLN A 223 17.90 0.50 -5.98
N ILE A 224 17.05 1.18 -5.22
CA ILE A 224 16.36 2.40 -5.62
C ILE A 224 16.79 3.62 -4.81
N GLY A 225 17.94 3.54 -4.14
CA GLY A 225 18.52 4.64 -3.37
C GLY A 225 17.73 5.04 -2.13
N LEU A 226 16.80 4.19 -1.67
CA LEU A 226 16.01 4.43 -0.46
C LEU A 226 16.63 3.75 0.75
N ASP A 227 16.18 4.17 1.92
CA ASP A 227 16.47 3.51 3.19
C ASP A 227 15.26 3.60 4.15
N TYR A 228 15.18 2.63 5.05
CA TYR A 228 14.17 2.59 6.09
C TYR A 228 14.73 1.86 7.31
N CYS A 229 14.89 2.59 8.42
CA CYS A 229 15.38 2.17 9.74
C CYS A 229 15.61 0.67 9.94
N GLY A 230 16.76 0.14 9.45
CA GLY A 230 17.14 -1.27 9.64
C GLY A 230 16.48 -2.29 8.70
N ALA A 231 15.44 -1.92 7.97
CA ALA A 231 14.83 -2.79 6.98
C ALA A 231 15.61 -2.78 5.66
N LYS A 232 15.79 -3.96 5.05
CA LYS A 232 16.53 -4.09 3.79
C LYS A 232 15.66 -3.92 2.56
N GLY A 233 14.39 -4.30 2.65
CA GLY A 233 13.46 -4.28 1.55
C GLY A 233 12.03 -4.59 1.98
N CYS A 234 11.14 -4.60 1.02
CA CYS A 234 9.76 -5.04 1.18
C CYS A 234 9.26 -5.76 -0.07
N ALA A 235 8.12 -6.38 0.03
CA ALA A 235 7.43 -7.00 -1.08
C ALA A 235 5.94 -6.70 -1.04
N VAL A 236 5.29 -6.88 -2.19
CA VAL A 236 3.84 -6.89 -2.33
C VAL A 236 3.47 -8.17 -3.07
N ALA A 237 2.74 -9.05 -2.40
CA ALA A 237 2.08 -10.18 -3.03
C ALA A 237 0.85 -9.67 -3.79
N VAL A 238 0.72 -10.04 -5.05
CA VAL A 238 -0.36 -9.58 -5.94
C VAL A 238 -1.03 -10.78 -6.60
N ASN A 239 -2.35 -10.77 -6.60
CA ASN A 239 -3.14 -11.68 -7.43
C ASN A 239 -4.29 -10.91 -8.09
N SER A 240 -4.48 -11.14 -9.38
CA SER A 240 -5.65 -10.67 -10.11
C SER A 240 -6.32 -11.82 -10.87
N PRO A 241 -7.65 -11.77 -11.10
CA PRO A 241 -8.40 -12.89 -11.69
C PRO A 241 -7.87 -13.37 -13.05
N ASN A 242 -7.19 -12.51 -13.79
CA ASN A 242 -6.75 -12.79 -15.15
C ASN A 242 -5.23 -12.66 -15.35
N GLY A 243 -4.45 -12.41 -14.30
CA GLY A 243 -3.00 -12.19 -14.40
C GLY A 243 -2.57 -10.93 -15.18
N ASN A 244 -3.51 -10.12 -15.65
CA ASN A 244 -3.21 -8.96 -16.48
C ASN A 244 -2.56 -7.81 -15.69
N ILE A 245 -2.91 -7.69 -14.42
CA ILE A 245 -2.36 -6.66 -13.53
C ILE A 245 -0.91 -6.98 -13.22
N GLU A 246 -0.60 -8.22 -12.90
CA GLU A 246 0.74 -8.71 -12.62
C GLU A 246 1.67 -8.43 -13.80
N HIS A 247 1.26 -8.80 -15.00
CA HIS A 247 2.06 -8.54 -16.21
C HIS A 247 2.28 -7.04 -16.47
N ARG A 248 1.26 -6.21 -16.20
CA ARG A 248 1.43 -4.75 -16.31
C ARG A 248 2.39 -4.22 -15.24
N LEU A 249 2.28 -4.69 -14.00
CA LEU A 249 3.18 -4.28 -12.92
C LEU A 249 4.63 -4.61 -13.24
N GLU A 250 4.93 -5.79 -13.81
CA GLU A 250 6.26 -6.15 -14.29
C GLU A 250 6.85 -5.07 -15.21
N GLY A 251 6.12 -4.70 -16.26
CA GLY A 251 6.57 -3.68 -17.20
C GLY A 251 6.75 -2.30 -16.56
N ARG A 252 5.86 -1.92 -15.62
CA ARG A 252 5.98 -0.64 -14.91
C ARG A 252 7.14 -0.61 -13.93
N ILE A 253 7.41 -1.73 -13.27
CA ILE A 253 8.58 -1.89 -12.40
C ILE A 253 9.88 -1.77 -13.21
N GLU A 254 9.99 -2.46 -14.34
CA GLU A 254 11.17 -2.37 -15.21
C GLU A 254 11.42 -0.92 -15.67
N GLU A 255 10.37 -0.21 -16.09
CA GLU A 255 10.45 1.20 -16.47
C GLU A 255 10.89 2.09 -15.30
N PHE A 256 10.31 1.90 -14.12
CA PHE A 256 10.67 2.63 -12.90
C PHE A 256 12.14 2.40 -12.52
N LEU A 257 12.57 1.16 -12.46
CA LEU A 257 13.95 0.81 -12.10
C LEU A 257 14.95 1.37 -13.11
N LYS A 258 14.62 1.36 -14.40
CA LYS A 258 15.46 1.96 -15.44
C LYS A 258 15.63 3.46 -15.20
N ILE A 259 14.56 4.20 -14.97
CA ILE A 259 14.62 5.65 -14.72
C ILE A 259 15.46 5.93 -13.46
N ILE A 260 15.22 5.21 -12.36
CA ILE A 260 15.97 5.40 -11.10
C ILE A 260 17.45 5.10 -11.27
N SER A 261 17.83 4.12 -12.09
CA SER A 261 19.25 3.76 -12.32
C SER A 261 20.01 4.78 -13.18
N GLU A 262 19.31 5.65 -13.90
CA GLU A 262 19.91 6.69 -14.78
C GLU A 262 20.09 8.04 -14.05
N ILE A 263 19.60 8.17 -12.81
CA ILE A 263 19.65 9.39 -11.98
C ILE A 263 20.71 9.28 -10.89
#